data_b20df707ee9b2aaab4ac6c7762881da9
#
_entry.id   b20df707ee9b2aaab4ac6c7762881da9
#
_cell.length_a   1.000
_cell.length_b   1.000
_cell.length_c   1.000
_cell.angle_alpha   90.00
_cell.angle_beta   90.00
_cell.angle_gamma   90.00
#
_symmetry.space_group_name_H-M   'P 1'
#
loop_
_entity.id
_entity.type
_entity.pdbx_description
1 polymer ?
#
loop_
_entity_poly.entity_id
_entity_poly.type
_entity_poly.pdbx_seq_one_letter_code
_entity_poly.pdbx_strand_id
1 'polypeptide(L)'
;QTWSIGDDVWEDDGTLCSFMKKDAEEEFIHGSLSGFSIADIQLYDLQIIEGRGWDDNIDKFTNYNLIINESAKKALGITDINTDQIQTKERIWWSTDTDCSGNPPFNIVGVIKDYHNNHLSRRISPTIYTYNPSFGEYIRPGSPFIIRYQPGKQQELLQVLSNLRNEISGEGELEHSYLEDEIAKR
;
A
#
# COMPACT_ATOMS: atom_id res chain seq x y z
N GLN A 1 -9.60 -12.00 11.46
CA GLN A 1 -10.24 -11.29 10.33
C GLN A 1 -9.48 -10.01 10.11
N THR A 2 -8.86 -9.89 8.97
CA THR A 2 -8.13 -8.69 8.57
C THR A 2 -9.00 -7.95 7.56
N TRP A 3 -9.11 -6.65 7.68
CA TRP A 3 -9.83 -5.79 6.74
C TRP A 3 -8.97 -4.58 6.42
N SER A 4 -9.07 -4.09 5.22
CA SER A 4 -8.44 -2.86 4.76
C SER A 4 -9.43 -2.05 3.95
N ILE A 5 -9.21 -0.76 3.91
CA ILE A 5 -9.96 0.18 3.09
C ILE A 5 -8.96 0.74 2.10
N GLY A 6 -9.16 0.46 0.84
CA GLY A 6 -8.30 0.94 -0.24
C GLY A 6 -9.11 1.70 -1.28
N ASP A 7 -8.48 2.66 -1.92
CA ASP A 7 -8.89 3.08 -3.25
C ASP A 7 -8.77 1.85 -4.16
N ASP A 8 -9.45 1.83 -5.30
CA ASP A 8 -9.56 0.67 -6.20
C ASP A 8 -8.24 -0.12 -6.29
N VAL A 9 -8.19 -1.24 -5.58
CA VAL A 9 -6.98 -2.08 -5.40
C VAL A 9 -6.37 -2.50 -6.74
N TRP A 10 -7.14 -2.37 -7.80
CA TRP A 10 -6.83 -2.88 -9.12
C TRP A 10 -6.51 -1.83 -10.16
N GLU A 11 -6.79 -0.56 -9.89
CA GLU A 11 -6.45 0.55 -10.79
C GLU A 11 -5.29 1.38 -10.26
N ASP A 12 -4.82 1.08 -9.06
CA ASP A 12 -3.72 1.82 -8.48
C ASP A 12 -2.38 1.38 -9.11
N ASP A 13 -2.07 1.98 -10.26
CA ASP A 13 -0.69 2.05 -10.75
C ASP A 13 0.20 2.80 -9.74
N GLY A 14 -0.32 3.12 -8.56
CA GLY A 14 0.28 4.03 -7.61
C GLY A 14 0.39 5.44 -8.20
N THR A 15 0.57 6.41 -7.37
CA THR A 15 0.99 7.72 -7.86
C THR A 15 2.37 7.57 -8.48
N LEU A 16 2.52 7.97 -9.75
CA LEU A 16 3.84 7.99 -10.39
C LEU A 16 4.76 8.92 -9.59
N CYS A 17 5.87 8.37 -9.18
CA CYS A 17 6.86 9.05 -8.37
C CYS A 17 8.25 8.83 -8.96
N SER A 18 9.09 9.85 -8.87
CA SER A 18 10.48 9.75 -9.26
C SER A 18 11.35 9.66 -8.02
N PHE A 19 12.12 8.61 -7.91
CA PHE A 19 12.97 8.36 -6.75
C PHE A 19 14.34 7.82 -7.15
N MET A 20 15.32 8.05 -6.28
CA MET A 20 16.71 7.62 -6.47
C MET A 20 17.31 7.17 -5.15
N LYS A 21 18.37 6.38 -5.21
CA LYS A 21 19.23 6.15 -4.06
C LYS A 21 19.91 7.47 -3.68
N LYS A 22 19.92 7.82 -2.40
CA LYS A 22 20.60 9.00 -1.92
C LYS A 22 22.10 8.91 -2.27
N ASP A 23 22.65 10.05 -2.63
CA ASP A 23 24.06 10.21 -3.00
C ASP A 23 24.51 9.36 -4.23
N ALA A 24 23.58 8.82 -5.01
CA ALA A 24 23.89 8.21 -6.28
C ALA A 24 24.17 9.29 -7.34
N GLU A 25 25.09 9.00 -8.26
CA GLU A 25 25.34 9.85 -9.45
C GLU A 25 24.31 9.58 -10.55
N GLU A 26 23.40 8.63 -10.32
CA GLU A 26 22.40 8.17 -11.28
C GLU A 26 21.19 9.10 -11.32
N GLU A 27 20.46 9.04 -12.44
CA GLU A 27 19.23 9.79 -12.61
C GLU A 27 18.09 9.15 -11.79
N PHE A 28 17.05 9.97 -11.50
CA PHE A 28 15.81 9.48 -10.90
C PHE A 28 15.17 8.40 -11.75
N ILE A 29 14.79 7.30 -11.13
CA ILE A 29 13.94 6.29 -11.77
C ILE A 29 12.47 6.63 -11.54
N HIS A 30 11.62 6.22 -12.48
CA HIS A 30 10.17 6.32 -12.34
C HIS A 30 9.61 5.01 -11.80
N GLY A 31 8.71 5.13 -10.86
CA GLY A 31 8.03 4.01 -10.26
C GLY A 31 6.72 4.43 -9.61
N SER A 32 6.17 3.55 -8.79
CA SER A 32 4.90 3.77 -8.10
C SER A 32 5.13 4.11 -6.63
N LEU A 33 4.28 4.99 -6.11
CA LEU A 33 4.17 5.29 -4.69
C LEU A 33 2.80 4.82 -4.21
N SER A 34 2.75 4.00 -3.20
CA SER A 34 1.51 3.50 -2.61
C SER A 34 1.51 3.64 -1.10
N GLY A 35 0.35 3.91 -0.51
CA GLY A 35 0.17 3.94 0.94
C GLY A 35 -0.32 2.59 1.43
N PHE A 36 0.42 1.96 2.35
CA PHE A 36 0.04 0.68 2.93
C PHE A 36 0.01 0.74 4.45
N SER A 37 -0.99 0.11 5.02
CA SER A 37 -1.10 -0.15 6.46
C SER A 37 -0.57 -1.54 6.81
N ILE A 38 -0.48 -1.83 8.10
CA ILE A 38 -0.21 -3.20 8.59
C ILE A 38 -1.28 -4.17 8.10
N ALA A 39 -2.54 -3.72 8.09
CA ALA A 39 -3.68 -4.53 7.65
C ALA A 39 -3.57 -4.92 6.17
N ASP A 40 -3.05 -4.04 5.31
CA ASP A 40 -2.87 -4.33 3.88
C ASP A 40 -1.83 -5.44 3.66
N ILE A 41 -0.69 -5.37 4.36
CA ILE A 41 0.34 -6.42 4.28
C ILE A 41 -0.25 -7.78 4.66
N GLN A 42 -1.09 -7.83 5.71
CA GLN A 42 -1.74 -9.06 6.16
C GLN A 42 -2.85 -9.52 5.22
N LEU A 43 -3.65 -8.57 4.69
CA LEU A 43 -4.77 -8.86 3.81
C LEU A 43 -4.32 -9.50 2.51
N TYR A 44 -3.27 -8.94 1.90
CA TYR A 44 -2.70 -9.43 0.64
C TYR A 44 -1.66 -10.53 0.82
N ASP A 45 -1.36 -10.93 2.07
CA ASP A 45 -0.35 -11.94 2.38
C ASP A 45 1.03 -11.59 1.78
N LEU A 46 1.39 -10.32 1.88
CA LEU A 46 2.63 -9.82 1.30
C LEU A 46 3.84 -10.32 2.12
N GLN A 47 4.78 -10.91 1.43
CA GLN A 47 5.97 -11.48 2.05
C GLN A 47 7.06 -10.41 2.23
N ILE A 48 7.39 -10.11 3.47
CA ILE A 48 8.61 -9.35 3.80
C ILE A 48 9.80 -10.31 3.64
N ILE A 49 10.70 -9.99 2.74
CA ILE A 49 11.87 -10.84 2.42
C ILE A 49 13.16 -10.31 3.03
N GLU A 50 13.17 -9.05 3.45
CA GLU A 50 14.31 -8.41 4.11
C GLU A 50 13.80 -7.32 5.05
N GLY A 51 14.47 -7.12 6.18
CA GLY A 51 14.08 -6.12 7.17
C GLY A 51 12.82 -6.50 7.94
N ARG A 52 11.90 -5.53 8.10
CA ARG A 52 10.65 -5.69 8.85
C ARG A 52 9.45 -5.09 8.11
N GLY A 53 8.26 -5.48 8.51
CA GLY A 53 7.02 -4.78 8.17
C GLY A 53 6.84 -3.50 9.00
N TRP A 54 5.67 -2.88 8.86
CA TRP A 54 5.29 -1.73 9.66
C TRP A 54 5.14 -2.06 11.14
N ASP A 55 5.46 -1.10 12.00
CA ASP A 55 5.24 -1.15 13.45
C ASP A 55 4.59 0.16 13.90
N ASP A 56 3.35 0.07 14.40
CA ASP A 56 2.57 1.22 14.88
C ASP A 56 3.28 2.04 15.96
N ASN A 57 4.12 1.42 16.75
CA ASN A 57 4.83 2.11 17.82
C ASN A 57 6.00 2.96 17.32
N ILE A 58 6.47 2.67 16.12
CA ILE A 58 7.62 3.35 15.51
C ILE A 58 7.17 4.18 14.31
N ASP A 59 6.50 3.55 13.35
CA ASP A 59 6.25 4.15 12.03
C ASP A 59 5.10 5.15 12.06
N LYS A 60 4.21 5.08 13.05
CA LYS A 60 3.14 6.07 13.25
C LYS A 60 3.67 7.49 13.52
N PHE A 61 4.86 7.60 14.06
CA PHE A 61 5.45 8.87 14.46
C PHE A 61 6.53 9.39 13.51
N THR A 62 6.79 8.67 12.43
CA THR A 62 7.78 9.07 11.44
C THR A 62 7.29 8.81 10.02
N ASN A 63 7.34 9.85 9.20
CA ASN A 63 6.99 9.75 7.78
C ASN A 63 8.21 9.43 6.90
N TYR A 64 9.35 9.07 7.52
CA TYR A 64 10.61 8.88 6.82
C TYR A 64 11.03 7.44 6.64
N ASN A 65 10.16 6.50 6.99
CA ASN A 65 10.35 5.07 6.77
C ASN A 65 9.58 4.61 5.55
N LEU A 66 10.24 3.83 4.69
CA LEU A 66 9.65 3.21 3.50
C LEU A 66 9.83 1.71 3.53
N ILE A 67 8.87 1.01 2.97
CA ILE A 67 9.05 -0.35 2.48
C ILE A 67 9.15 -0.27 0.96
N ILE A 68 9.94 -1.13 0.33
CA ILE A 68 10.11 -1.18 -1.12
C ILE A 68 9.86 -2.59 -1.64
N ASN A 69 9.56 -2.74 -2.93
CA ASN A 69 9.53 -4.07 -3.53
C ASN A 69 10.90 -4.49 -4.09
N GLU A 70 11.06 -5.77 -4.46
CA GLU A 70 12.30 -6.30 -5.04
C GLU A 70 12.70 -5.54 -6.30
N SER A 71 11.73 -5.19 -7.14
CA SER A 71 11.95 -4.42 -8.36
C SER A 71 12.56 -3.05 -8.06
N ALA A 72 12.08 -2.33 -7.04
CA ALA A 72 12.64 -1.06 -6.62
C ALA A 72 14.05 -1.23 -6.02
N LYS A 73 14.24 -2.25 -5.17
CA LYS A 73 15.56 -2.58 -4.61
C LYS A 73 16.59 -2.76 -5.71
N LYS A 74 16.24 -3.54 -6.72
CA LYS A 74 17.11 -3.82 -7.87
C LYS A 74 17.36 -2.59 -8.74
N ALA A 75 16.31 -1.84 -9.07
CA ALA A 75 16.40 -0.67 -9.94
C ALA A 75 17.22 0.46 -9.32
N LEU A 76 17.17 0.60 -7.99
CA LEU A 76 17.92 1.60 -7.23
C LEU A 76 19.35 1.15 -6.85
N GLY A 77 19.73 -0.09 -7.13
CA GLY A 77 21.03 -0.60 -6.69
C GLY A 77 21.19 -0.64 -5.17
N ILE A 78 20.08 -0.85 -4.43
CA ILE A 78 20.14 -0.95 -2.96
C ILE A 78 20.82 -2.26 -2.57
N THR A 79 21.90 -2.15 -1.83
CA THR A 79 22.70 -3.29 -1.38
C THR A 79 22.50 -3.60 0.10
N ASP A 80 22.29 -2.58 0.92
CA ASP A 80 22.06 -2.71 2.36
C ASP A 80 20.95 -1.73 2.79
N ILE A 81 19.79 -2.27 3.17
CA ILE A 81 18.63 -1.46 3.59
C ILE A 81 18.87 -0.67 4.88
N ASN A 82 19.86 -1.04 5.68
CA ASN A 82 20.15 -0.35 6.95
C ASN A 82 20.96 0.94 6.75
N THR A 83 21.67 1.04 5.64
CA THR A 83 22.57 2.17 5.36
C THR A 83 22.15 2.97 4.13
N ASP A 84 21.53 2.32 3.16
CA ASP A 84 21.05 2.97 1.95
C ASP A 84 19.76 3.75 2.24
N GLN A 85 19.62 4.91 1.63
CA GLN A 85 18.44 5.77 1.76
C GLN A 85 17.89 6.13 0.39
N ILE A 86 16.60 6.46 0.34
CA ILE A 86 15.91 6.88 -0.88
C ILE A 86 15.59 8.37 -0.80
N GLN A 87 15.76 9.07 -1.91
CA GLN A 87 15.33 10.44 -2.10
C GLN A 87 14.27 10.49 -3.20
N THR A 88 13.19 11.23 -2.97
CA THR A 88 12.13 11.44 -3.95
C THR A 88 12.24 12.84 -4.54
N LYS A 89 11.86 12.98 -5.82
CA LYS A 89 11.80 14.28 -6.49
C LYS A 89 10.52 15.03 -6.14
N GLU A 90 9.41 14.30 -6.09
CA GLU A 90 8.10 14.83 -5.79
C GLU A 90 7.84 14.79 -4.28
N ARG A 91 7.01 15.70 -3.81
CA ARG A 91 6.54 15.70 -2.42
C ARG A 91 5.62 14.51 -2.17
N ILE A 92 5.90 13.74 -1.14
CA ILE A 92 4.97 12.72 -0.66
C ILE A 92 3.85 13.43 0.13
N TRP A 93 2.60 13.26 -0.27
CA TRP A 93 1.42 14.02 0.14
C TRP A 93 1.18 14.18 1.64
N TRP A 94 1.59 13.23 2.42
CA TRP A 94 1.37 13.16 3.87
C TRP A 94 2.57 13.62 4.70
N SER A 95 3.58 14.13 4.07
CA SER A 95 4.63 14.84 4.78
C SER A 95 4.05 16.15 5.31
N THR A 96 3.98 16.29 6.62
CA THR A 96 3.53 17.52 7.30
C THR A 96 4.51 18.67 7.14
N ASP A 97 5.66 18.41 6.57
CA ASP A 97 6.70 19.40 6.34
C ASP A 97 6.31 20.31 5.17
N THR A 98 6.09 21.58 5.46
CA THR A 98 5.64 22.58 4.49
C THR A 98 6.78 23.11 3.60
N ASP A 99 8.01 22.77 3.92
CA ASP A 99 9.18 23.20 3.14
C ASP A 99 9.60 22.16 2.11
N CYS A 100 9.21 22.38 0.86
CA CYS A 100 9.46 21.49 -0.27
C CYS A 100 10.91 21.55 -0.80
N SER A 101 11.78 22.29 -0.18
CA SER A 101 13.19 22.48 -0.62
C SER A 101 14.13 21.40 -0.08
N GLY A 102 13.76 20.14 -0.28
CA GLY A 102 14.58 19.00 0.07
C GLY A 102 13.82 18.04 0.99
N ASN A 103 13.07 17.12 0.40
CA ASN A 103 12.59 15.99 1.18
C ASN A 103 13.79 15.36 1.89
N PRO A 104 13.78 15.21 3.21
CA PRO A 104 14.81 14.45 3.87
C PRO A 104 14.84 13.05 3.30
N PRO A 105 15.98 12.40 3.25
CA PRO A 105 16.09 11.06 2.73
C PRO A 105 15.27 10.09 3.59
N PHE A 106 14.65 9.12 2.92
CA PHE A 106 13.84 8.09 3.54
C PHE A 106 14.68 6.86 3.87
N ASN A 107 14.45 6.30 5.04
CA ASN A 107 15.05 5.03 5.45
C ASN A 107 14.25 3.87 4.85
N ILE A 108 14.93 2.81 4.45
CA ILE A 108 14.30 1.58 4.01
C ILE A 108 14.19 0.66 5.23
N VAL A 109 12.97 0.32 5.64
CA VAL A 109 12.75 -0.55 6.80
C VAL A 109 12.48 -1.99 6.42
N GLY A 110 12.05 -2.22 5.18
CA GLY A 110 11.78 -3.57 4.69
C GLY A 110 11.69 -3.66 3.18
N VAL A 111 11.79 -4.89 2.69
CA VAL A 111 11.60 -5.24 1.29
C VAL A 111 10.49 -6.27 1.19
N ILE A 112 9.49 -5.97 0.36
CA ILE A 112 8.40 -6.89 0.00
C ILE A 112 8.79 -7.64 -1.25
N LYS A 113 8.51 -8.94 -1.30
CA LYS A 113 8.58 -9.73 -2.51
C LYS A 113 7.70 -9.13 -3.60
N ASP A 114 8.18 -9.11 -4.81
CA ASP A 114 7.37 -8.67 -5.96
C ASP A 114 6.07 -9.45 -6.05
N TYR A 115 4.96 -8.73 -6.25
CA TYR A 115 3.65 -9.31 -6.49
C TYR A 115 2.94 -8.52 -7.58
N HIS A 116 2.03 -9.17 -8.29
CA HIS A 116 1.23 -8.51 -9.32
C HIS A 116 0.04 -7.78 -8.67
N ASN A 117 0.11 -6.46 -8.66
CA ASN A 117 -1.00 -5.56 -8.31
C ASN A 117 -1.74 -5.02 -9.53
N ASN A 118 -1.29 -5.38 -10.72
CA ASN A 118 -1.81 -4.99 -12.02
C ASN A 118 -2.06 -6.21 -12.90
N HIS A 119 -2.50 -5.97 -14.13
CA HIS A 119 -2.67 -7.00 -15.14
C HIS A 119 -1.41 -7.86 -15.27
N LEU A 120 -1.54 -9.19 -15.27
CA LEU A 120 -0.43 -10.15 -15.28
C LEU A 120 0.52 -10.00 -16.48
N SER A 121 0.09 -9.36 -17.56
CA SER A 121 0.92 -9.07 -18.72
C SER A 121 1.87 -7.88 -18.53
N ARG A 122 1.66 -7.05 -17.51
CA ARG A 122 2.53 -5.90 -17.21
C ARG A 122 3.70 -6.35 -16.33
N ARG A 123 4.84 -5.70 -16.54
CA ARG A 123 6.00 -5.88 -15.65
C ARG A 123 5.69 -5.26 -14.31
N ILE A 124 6.17 -5.88 -13.25
CA ILE A 124 6.09 -5.31 -11.91
C ILE A 124 6.95 -4.05 -11.87
N SER A 125 6.33 -2.92 -11.55
CA SER A 125 7.01 -1.63 -11.45
C SER A 125 7.82 -1.53 -10.16
N PRO A 126 8.96 -0.82 -10.16
CA PRO A 126 9.60 -0.38 -8.94
C PRO A 126 8.59 0.39 -8.08
N THR A 127 8.36 -0.06 -6.86
CA THR A 127 7.33 0.53 -5.98
C THR A 127 7.91 0.80 -4.61
N ILE A 128 7.62 2.01 -4.10
CA ILE A 128 7.88 2.39 -2.71
C ILE A 128 6.55 2.48 -1.97
N TYR A 129 6.52 2.00 -0.74
CA TYR A 129 5.36 2.00 0.12
C TYR A 129 5.61 2.89 1.32
N THR A 130 4.66 3.75 1.60
CA THR A 130 4.67 4.60 2.78
C THR A 130 3.69 4.05 3.81
N TYR A 131 4.01 4.23 5.07
CA TYR A 131 3.10 3.87 6.13
C TYR A 131 1.95 4.87 6.20
N ASN A 132 0.73 4.39 6.08
CA ASN A 132 -0.47 5.21 6.23
C ASN A 132 -1.40 4.62 7.30
N PRO A 133 -1.23 4.99 8.57
CA PRO A 133 -2.09 4.52 9.65
C PRO A 133 -3.50 5.08 9.56
N SER A 134 -3.65 6.19 8.85
CA SER A 134 -4.88 7.00 8.85
C SER A 134 -5.89 6.58 7.77
N PHE A 135 -5.69 5.47 7.07
CA PHE A 135 -6.70 5.00 6.11
C PHE A 135 -8.09 4.87 6.76
N GLY A 136 -8.17 4.61 8.07
CA GLY A 136 -9.42 4.61 8.83
C GLY A 136 -10.01 5.99 9.12
N GLU A 137 -9.23 7.06 9.13
CA GLU A 137 -9.69 8.42 9.46
C GLU A 137 -10.23 9.19 8.24
N TYR A 138 -9.83 8.80 7.04
CA TYR A 138 -10.21 9.46 5.78
C TYR A 138 -11.14 8.62 4.90
N ILE A 139 -11.97 7.78 5.51
CA ILE A 139 -12.98 7.03 4.77
C ILE A 139 -13.93 8.02 4.09
N ARG A 140 -13.91 8.06 2.79
CA ARG A 140 -14.92 8.80 2.02
C ARG A 140 -16.19 7.95 1.93
N PRO A 141 -17.39 8.57 2.02
CA PRO A 141 -18.61 7.84 1.71
C PRO A 141 -18.51 7.20 0.33
N GLY A 142 -18.73 5.89 0.26
CA GLY A 142 -18.60 5.12 -0.99
C GLY A 142 -17.26 4.44 -1.22
N SER A 143 -16.29 4.60 -0.32
CA SER A 143 -15.03 3.84 -0.42
C SER A 143 -15.30 2.35 -0.26
N PRO A 144 -14.74 1.49 -1.13
CA PRO A 144 -14.90 0.04 -1.02
C PRO A 144 -14.14 -0.52 0.18
N PHE A 145 -14.68 -1.58 0.76
CA PHE A 145 -13.99 -2.38 1.78
C PHE A 145 -13.57 -3.71 1.19
N ILE A 146 -12.36 -4.14 1.47
CA ILE A 146 -11.91 -5.47 1.13
C ILE A 146 -11.88 -6.31 2.40
N ILE A 147 -12.53 -7.45 2.35
CA ILE A 147 -12.63 -8.35 3.49
C ILE A 147 -12.16 -9.75 3.09
N ARG A 148 -11.14 -10.25 3.76
CA ARG A 148 -10.75 -11.66 3.67
C ARG A 148 -11.58 -12.46 4.67
N TYR A 149 -12.22 -13.51 4.22
CA TYR A 149 -13.01 -14.40 5.07
C TYR A 149 -12.53 -15.85 4.97
N GLN A 150 -12.91 -16.67 5.94
CA GLN A 150 -12.59 -18.09 5.93
C GLN A 150 -13.45 -18.82 4.90
N PRO A 151 -12.90 -19.81 4.17
CA PRO A 151 -13.67 -20.63 3.25
C PRO A 151 -14.96 -21.19 3.90
N GLY A 152 -16.07 -21.10 3.21
CA GLY A 152 -17.38 -21.54 3.70
C GLY A 152 -18.11 -20.56 4.63
N LYS A 153 -17.53 -19.42 4.99
CA LYS A 153 -18.14 -18.40 5.86
C LYS A 153 -18.74 -17.21 5.10
N GLN A 154 -18.85 -17.31 3.80
CA GLN A 154 -19.33 -16.24 2.94
C GLN A 154 -20.72 -15.74 3.30
N GLN A 155 -21.70 -16.67 3.41
CA GLN A 155 -23.09 -16.30 3.71
C GLN A 155 -23.26 -15.68 5.11
N GLU A 156 -22.51 -16.22 6.09
CA GLU A 156 -22.49 -15.68 7.44
C GLU A 156 -21.93 -14.24 7.45
N LEU A 157 -20.84 -14.00 6.71
CA LEU A 157 -20.26 -12.66 6.56
C LEU A 157 -21.26 -11.69 5.92
N LEU A 158 -21.86 -12.05 4.80
CA LEU A 158 -22.84 -11.20 4.11
C LEU A 158 -24.03 -10.86 4.99
N GLN A 159 -24.52 -11.82 5.79
CA GLN A 159 -25.62 -11.57 6.73
C GLN A 159 -25.21 -10.56 7.80
N VAL A 160 -24.01 -10.70 8.35
CA VAL A 160 -23.48 -9.74 9.37
C VAL A 160 -23.33 -8.35 8.77
N LEU A 161 -22.75 -8.24 7.58
CA LEU A 161 -22.57 -6.95 6.90
C LEU A 161 -23.91 -6.28 6.56
N SER A 162 -24.89 -7.06 6.08
CA SER A 162 -26.23 -6.54 5.79
C SER A 162 -26.91 -6.02 7.05
N ASN A 163 -26.80 -6.74 8.17
CA ASN A 163 -27.37 -6.30 9.44
C ASN A 163 -26.72 -5.00 9.94
N LEU A 164 -25.38 -4.94 9.93
CA LEU A 164 -24.64 -3.74 10.31
C LEU A 164 -25.01 -2.53 9.45
N ARG A 165 -25.11 -2.74 8.12
CA ARG A 165 -25.52 -1.69 7.22
C ARG A 165 -26.92 -1.15 7.55
N ASN A 166 -27.89 -2.05 7.79
CA ASN A 166 -29.26 -1.67 8.14
C ASN A 166 -29.32 -0.90 9.44
N GLU A 167 -28.49 -1.25 10.42
CA GLU A 167 -28.37 -0.51 11.68
C GLU A 167 -27.82 0.91 11.51
N ILE A 168 -26.85 1.09 10.60
CA ILE A 168 -26.13 2.37 10.41
C ILE A 168 -26.84 3.28 9.43
N SER A 169 -27.30 2.74 8.29
CA SER A 169 -27.75 3.52 7.15
C SER A 169 -29.21 3.30 6.77
N GLY A 170 -29.96 2.44 7.48
CA GLY A 170 -31.32 2.05 7.16
C GLY A 170 -31.37 0.95 6.08
N GLU A 171 -32.60 0.65 5.63
CA GLU A 171 -32.82 -0.42 4.62
C GLU A 171 -32.17 -0.09 3.27
N GLY A 172 -31.54 -1.09 2.70
CA GLY A 172 -30.92 -1.00 1.39
C GLY A 172 -30.14 -2.26 1.02
N GLU A 173 -29.75 -2.37 -0.23
CA GLU A 173 -28.96 -3.51 -0.72
C GLU A 173 -27.46 -3.30 -0.44
N LEU A 174 -26.79 -4.35 0.02
CA LEU A 174 -25.34 -4.37 0.17
C LEU A 174 -24.71 -4.71 -1.18
N GLU A 175 -24.15 -3.70 -1.84
CA GLU A 175 -23.37 -3.93 -3.05
C GLU A 175 -22.08 -4.65 -2.68
N HIS A 176 -21.77 -5.73 -3.34
CA HIS A 176 -20.53 -6.48 -3.17
C HIS A 176 -20.12 -7.19 -4.44
N SER A 177 -18.84 -7.41 -4.61
CA SER A 177 -18.27 -8.26 -5.66
C SER A 177 -17.20 -9.17 -5.07
N TYR A 178 -16.88 -10.22 -5.79
CA TYR A 178 -15.79 -11.12 -5.42
C TYR A 178 -14.56 -10.79 -6.22
N LEU A 179 -13.43 -10.87 -5.55
CA LEU A 179 -12.15 -10.56 -6.13
C LEU A 179 -11.83 -11.44 -7.34
N GLU A 180 -12.18 -12.73 -7.24
CA GLU A 180 -11.99 -13.67 -8.34
C GLU A 180 -12.80 -13.28 -9.59
N ASP A 181 -14.01 -12.77 -9.39
CA ASP A 181 -14.89 -12.33 -10.49
C ASP A 181 -14.33 -11.06 -11.16
N GLU A 182 -13.77 -10.14 -10.38
CA GLU A 182 -13.15 -8.94 -10.91
C GLU A 182 -11.86 -9.25 -11.69
N ILE A 183 -11.05 -10.19 -11.19
CA ILE A 183 -9.89 -10.69 -11.92
C ILE A 183 -10.29 -11.36 -13.24
N ALA A 184 -11.35 -12.15 -13.23
CA ALA A 184 -11.81 -12.88 -14.42
C ALA A 184 -12.39 -11.99 -15.52
N LYS A 185 -12.83 -10.78 -15.19
CA LYS A 185 -13.36 -9.78 -16.15
C LYS A 185 -12.26 -9.04 -16.92
N ARG A 186 -11.02 -9.12 -16.48
CA ARG A 186 -9.86 -8.42 -17.04
C ARG A 186 -8.99 -9.29 -17.92
#